data_02183ba23de2f6ed1362b7081afaa62e
#
_entry.id   02183ba23de2f6ed1362b7081afaa62e
#
_cell.length_a   1.000
_cell.length_b   1.000
_cell.length_c   1.000
_cell.angle_alpha   90.00
_cell.angle_beta   90.00
_cell.angle_gamma   90.00
#
_symmetry.space_group_name_H-M   'P 1'
#
loop_
_entity.id
_entity.type
_entity.pdbx_description
1 polymer ?
#
loop_
_entity_poly.entity_id
_entity_poly.type
_entity_poly.pdbx_seq_one_letter_code
_entity_poly.pdbx_strand_id
1 'polypeptide(L)'
;MAVVSLLATLPAQAQKQEFDLSLITCKQFFEYSKENLGIMLMWLDGYYADEDAPPIVDFDKMTENSKKLGEYCGKNPSHSVITAADKVLGGGK
;
A
#
# COMPACT_ATOMS: atom_id res chain seq x y z
N MET A 1 20.17 4.14 42.13
CA MET A 1 20.13 4.06 41.56
C MET A 1 19.44 4.06 40.48
N ALA A 2 19.13 4.11 39.90
CA ALA A 2 18.50 4.17 39.05
C ALA A 2 18.62 4.09 37.84
N VAL A 3 18.63 4.20 37.26
CA VAL A 3 18.95 4.12 36.23
C VAL A 3 18.37 3.68 35.19
N VAL A 4 18.11 3.16 34.92
CA VAL A 4 17.50 2.63 34.06
C VAL A 4 16.89 3.12 33.00
N SER A 5 16.17 3.62 32.99
CA SER A 5 15.47 4.19 31.99
C SER A 5 16.03 4.20 30.71
N LEU A 6 17.04 4.24 30.62
CA LEU A 6 17.56 4.36 29.47
C LEU A 6 17.09 3.58 28.49
N LEU A 7 16.83 2.62 28.63
CA LEU A 7 16.42 1.82 27.71
C LEU A 7 15.43 2.31 26.95
N ALA A 8 14.61 2.68 27.34
CA ALA A 8 13.48 3.08 26.69
C ALA A 8 13.78 3.94 25.61
N THR A 9 14.90 4.24 25.44
CA THR A 9 15.07 5.19 24.51
C THR A 9 15.32 4.71 23.20
N LEU A 10 14.72 3.77 22.73
CA LEU A 10 14.83 3.45 21.37
C LEU A 10 14.50 4.62 20.54
N PRO A 11 15.36 5.03 19.68
CA PRO A 11 15.12 6.22 18.88
C PRO A 11 13.97 5.97 17.96
N ALA A 12 13.11 6.88 17.90
CA ALA A 12 11.95 6.76 17.06
C ALA A 12 12.33 6.58 15.63
N GLN A 13 13.41 7.15 15.20
CA GLN A 13 13.75 7.03 13.83
C GLN A 13 14.17 5.64 13.47
N ALA A 14 14.57 4.84 14.41
CA ALA A 14 14.90 3.48 14.13
C ALA A 14 13.66 2.68 13.83
N GLN A 15 12.50 3.28 14.07
CA GLN A 15 11.27 2.57 13.83
C GLN A 15 10.47 3.27 12.77
N LYS A 16 11.17 3.69 11.75
CA LYS A 16 10.54 4.34 10.64
C LYS A 16 9.40 3.49 10.12
N GLN A 17 8.28 4.09 9.95
CA GLN A 17 7.13 3.37 9.44
C GLN A 17 6.89 3.75 8.00
N GLU A 18 6.97 2.80 7.15
CA GLU A 18 6.72 3.06 5.74
C GLU A 18 6.23 1.77 5.10
N PHE A 19 5.46 1.90 4.05
CA PHE A 19 5.03 0.78 3.27
C PHE A 19 5.75 0.88 1.94
N ASP A 20 6.64 -0.05 1.67
CA ASP A 20 7.32 -0.08 0.38
C ASP A 20 6.58 -1.08 -0.50
N LEU A 21 5.73 -0.58 -1.36
CA LEU A 21 4.85 -1.42 -2.16
C LEU A 21 5.58 -2.26 -3.19
N SER A 22 6.85 -1.94 -3.45
CA SER A 22 7.65 -2.77 -4.35
C SER A 22 8.15 -4.02 -3.63
N LEU A 23 8.13 -4.02 -2.30
CA LEU A 23 8.59 -5.15 -1.50
C LEU A 23 7.46 -5.93 -0.85
N ILE A 24 6.27 -5.38 -0.84
CA ILE A 24 5.12 -6.05 -0.26
C ILE A 24 4.51 -6.96 -1.31
N THR A 25 4.37 -8.25 -0.99
CA THR A 25 3.79 -9.17 -1.94
C THR A 25 2.27 -9.01 -1.96
N CYS A 26 1.65 -9.48 -3.02
CA CYS A 26 0.21 -9.52 -3.13
C CYS A 26 -0.43 -10.17 -1.91
N LYS A 27 0.14 -11.30 -1.47
CA LYS A 27 -0.41 -11.99 -0.33
C LYS A 27 -0.33 -11.13 0.92
N GLN A 28 0.83 -10.52 1.17
CA GLN A 28 1.02 -9.68 2.34
C GLN A 28 0.11 -8.46 2.33
N PHE A 29 -0.08 -7.88 1.15
CA PHE A 29 -0.88 -6.68 1.01
C PHE A 29 -2.29 -6.87 1.58
N PHE A 30 -2.92 -7.96 1.24
CA PHE A 30 -4.29 -8.20 1.70
C PHE A 30 -4.37 -8.77 3.12
N GLU A 31 -3.22 -8.91 3.79
CA GLU A 31 -3.20 -9.32 5.19
C GLU A 31 -3.09 -8.12 6.13
N TYR A 32 -2.90 -6.93 5.60
CA TYR A 32 -2.85 -5.74 6.43
C TYR A 32 -4.24 -5.38 6.98
N SER A 33 -4.26 -4.57 8.02
CA SER A 33 -5.52 -4.11 8.59
C SER A 33 -6.29 -3.29 7.55
N LYS A 34 -7.59 -3.16 7.74
CA LYS A 34 -8.40 -2.38 6.83
C LYS A 34 -7.92 -0.96 6.71
N GLU A 35 -7.46 -0.39 7.82
CA GLU A 35 -6.98 0.99 7.82
C GLU A 35 -5.74 1.14 6.97
N ASN A 36 -4.77 0.26 7.16
CA ASN A 36 -3.54 0.34 6.39
C ASN A 36 -3.77 -0.01 4.93
N LEU A 37 -4.64 -0.98 4.68
CA LEU A 37 -4.98 -1.35 3.33
C LEU A 37 -5.63 -0.16 2.61
N GLY A 38 -6.52 0.54 3.29
CA GLY A 38 -7.17 1.71 2.72
C GLY A 38 -6.18 2.82 2.36
N ILE A 39 -5.19 3.04 3.22
CA ILE A 39 -4.18 4.04 2.96
C ILE A 39 -3.36 3.67 1.72
N MET A 40 -2.97 2.41 1.61
CA MET A 40 -2.19 1.97 0.46
C MET A 40 -2.99 2.01 -0.83
N LEU A 41 -4.27 1.65 -0.75
CA LEU A 41 -5.14 1.71 -1.93
C LEU A 41 -5.33 3.16 -2.40
N MET A 42 -5.46 4.08 -1.45
CA MET A 42 -5.60 5.48 -1.80
C MET A 42 -4.33 5.99 -2.47
N TRP A 43 -3.17 5.58 -1.96
CA TRP A 43 -1.90 5.96 -2.56
C TRP A 43 -1.80 5.41 -3.98
N LEU A 44 -2.19 4.15 -4.17
CA LEU A 44 -2.13 3.54 -5.49
C LEU A 44 -3.07 4.24 -6.47
N ASP A 45 -4.26 4.59 -5.99
CA ASP A 45 -5.23 5.28 -6.82
C ASP A 45 -4.65 6.61 -7.34
N GLY A 46 -3.99 7.34 -6.46
CA GLY A 46 -3.36 8.61 -6.86
C GLY A 46 -2.15 8.41 -7.74
N TYR A 47 -1.35 7.39 -7.43
CA TYR A 47 -0.13 7.14 -8.17
C TYR A 47 -0.42 6.77 -9.63
N TYR A 48 -1.51 6.05 -9.87
CA TYR A 48 -1.85 5.64 -11.22
C TYR A 48 -2.87 6.56 -11.90
N ALA A 49 -3.25 7.64 -11.24
CA ALA A 49 -4.16 8.61 -11.85
C ALA A 49 -3.41 9.42 -12.92
N ASP A 50 -4.16 9.99 -13.86
CA ASP A 50 -3.59 10.84 -14.87
C ASP A 50 -3.11 12.15 -14.25
N GLU A 51 -2.12 12.78 -14.87
CA GLU A 51 -1.56 14.02 -14.34
C GLU A 51 -2.63 15.10 -14.20
N ASP A 52 -3.59 15.14 -15.12
CA ASP A 52 -4.61 16.15 -15.05
C ASP A 52 -5.87 15.67 -14.38
N ALA A 53 -5.82 14.56 -13.66
CA ALA A 53 -7.00 14.10 -12.96
C ALA A 53 -7.41 15.13 -11.92
N PRO A 54 -8.70 15.35 -11.73
CA PRO A 54 -9.14 16.30 -10.72
C PRO A 54 -8.82 15.78 -9.33
N PRO A 55 -8.65 16.66 -8.35
CA PRO A 55 -8.28 16.25 -7.00
C PRO A 55 -9.50 15.72 -6.23
N ILE A 56 -10.04 14.63 -6.70
CA ILE A 56 -11.23 14.02 -6.14
C ILE A 56 -10.93 12.63 -5.66
N VAL A 57 -11.33 12.30 -4.45
CA VAL A 57 -11.22 10.95 -3.93
C VAL A 57 -12.53 10.24 -4.24
N ASP A 58 -12.46 9.28 -5.14
CA ASP A 58 -13.65 8.57 -5.58
C ASP A 58 -13.63 7.17 -4.96
N PHE A 59 -14.45 6.96 -3.94
CA PHE A 59 -14.45 5.69 -3.22
C PHE A 59 -14.97 4.54 -4.06
N ASP A 60 -15.86 4.79 -5.00
CA ASP A 60 -16.35 3.74 -5.87
C ASP A 60 -15.22 3.26 -6.78
N LYS A 61 -14.43 4.18 -7.28
CA LYS A 61 -13.30 3.83 -8.11
C LYS A 61 -12.25 3.07 -7.31
N MET A 62 -12.03 3.47 -6.07
CA MET A 62 -11.12 2.75 -5.20
C MET A 62 -11.57 1.32 -4.97
N THR A 63 -12.86 1.13 -4.81
CA THR A 63 -13.42 -0.20 -4.62
C THR A 63 -13.21 -1.05 -5.87
N GLU A 64 -13.43 -0.49 -7.04
CA GLU A 64 -13.20 -1.19 -8.28
C GLU A 64 -11.74 -1.57 -8.43
N ASN A 65 -10.85 -0.65 -8.13
CA ASN A 65 -9.42 -0.90 -8.24
C ASN A 65 -8.99 -1.99 -7.26
N SER A 66 -9.57 -1.98 -6.07
CA SER A 66 -9.28 -3.01 -5.08
C SER A 66 -9.71 -4.39 -5.57
N LYS A 67 -10.85 -4.46 -6.26
CA LYS A 67 -11.31 -5.71 -6.80
C LYS A 67 -10.35 -6.23 -7.88
N LYS A 68 -9.92 -5.36 -8.78
CA LYS A 68 -8.99 -5.74 -9.83
C LYS A 68 -7.69 -6.26 -9.23
N LEU A 69 -7.19 -5.56 -8.21
CA LEU A 69 -5.98 -6.01 -7.54
C LEU A 69 -6.19 -7.34 -6.85
N GLY A 70 -7.33 -7.50 -6.18
CA GLY A 70 -7.63 -8.75 -5.50
C GLY A 70 -7.68 -9.93 -6.43
N GLU A 71 -8.27 -9.74 -7.60
CA GLU A 71 -8.35 -10.81 -8.59
C GLU A 71 -6.97 -11.18 -9.12
N TYR A 72 -6.17 -10.20 -9.44
CA TYR A 72 -4.83 -10.45 -9.93
C TYR A 72 -3.97 -11.10 -8.84
N CYS A 73 -4.04 -10.56 -7.64
CA CYS A 73 -3.24 -11.05 -6.53
C CYS A 73 -3.65 -12.45 -6.09
N GLY A 74 -4.92 -12.78 -6.24
CA GLY A 74 -5.37 -14.12 -5.93
C GLY A 74 -4.71 -15.17 -6.80
N LYS A 75 -4.37 -14.80 -8.04
CA LYS A 75 -3.70 -15.69 -8.96
C LYS A 75 -2.19 -15.57 -8.92
N ASN A 76 -1.69 -14.49 -8.33
CA ASN A 76 -0.26 -14.20 -8.32
C ASN A 76 0.20 -13.73 -6.95
N PRO A 77 0.02 -14.55 -5.92
CA PRO A 77 0.27 -14.10 -4.54
C PRO A 77 1.71 -13.71 -4.24
N SER A 78 2.66 -14.20 -5.03
CA SER A 78 4.06 -13.88 -4.78
C SER A 78 4.55 -12.65 -5.53
N HIS A 79 3.74 -12.08 -6.41
CA HIS A 79 4.14 -10.86 -7.11
C HIS A 79 4.09 -9.70 -6.14
N SER A 80 4.91 -8.67 -6.37
CA SER A 80 4.81 -7.48 -5.55
C SER A 80 3.50 -6.75 -5.89
N VAL A 81 2.98 -6.02 -4.94
CA VAL A 81 1.72 -5.32 -5.19
C VAL A 81 1.91 -4.22 -6.23
N ILE A 82 3.12 -3.69 -6.38
CA ILE A 82 3.37 -2.71 -7.44
C ILE A 82 3.32 -3.38 -8.80
N THR A 83 3.86 -4.59 -8.92
CA THR A 83 3.76 -5.34 -10.18
C THR A 83 2.29 -5.57 -10.52
N ALA A 84 1.50 -5.96 -9.53
CA ALA A 84 0.09 -6.19 -9.74
C ALA A 84 -0.61 -4.90 -10.17
N ALA A 85 -0.33 -3.81 -9.49
CA ALA A 85 -0.97 -2.53 -9.78
C ALA A 85 -0.59 -2.04 -11.19
N ASP A 86 0.66 -2.23 -11.58
CA ASP A 86 1.08 -1.87 -12.94
C ASP A 86 0.22 -2.62 -13.96
N LYS A 87 -0.07 -3.88 -13.68
CA LYS A 87 -0.84 -4.70 -14.62
C LYS A 87 -2.30 -4.29 -14.70
N VAL A 88 -2.92 -4.02 -13.57
CA VAL A 88 -4.37 -3.80 -13.58
C VAL A 88 -4.79 -2.35 -13.45
N LEU A 89 -3.91 -1.47 -12.98
CA LEU A 89 -4.24 -0.07 -12.83
C LEU A 89 -3.40 0.81 -13.74
N GLY A 90 -2.20 0.35 -14.07
CA GLY A 90 -1.26 1.16 -14.77
C GLY A 90 -1.64 1.51 -16.20
N GLY A 91 -2.24 0.57 -16.88
CA GLY A 91 -2.68 0.83 -18.23
C GLY A 91 -1.60 1.39 -19.13
N GLY A 92 -0.37 1.04 -18.91
CA GLY A 92 0.69 1.56 -19.72
C GLY A 92 1.50 2.63 -19.05
N LYS A 93 1.29 2.84 -17.80
CA LYS A 93 2.06 3.85 -17.10
C LYS A 93 3.51 3.43 -16.83
#